data_829867df9f1945a87f88a96a08d5e1cb
#
_entry.id   829867df9f1945a87f88a96a08d5e1cb
#
_cell.length_a   1.000
_cell.length_b   1.000
_cell.length_c   1.000
_cell.angle_alpha   90.00
_cell.angle_beta   90.00
_cell.angle_gamma   90.00
#
_symmetry.space_group_name_H-M   'P 1'
#
loop_
_entity.id
_entity.type
_entity.pdbx_description
1 polymer ?
#
loop_
_entity_poly.entity_id
_entity_poly.type
_entity_poly.pdbx_seq_one_letter_code
_entity_poly.pdbx_strand_id
1 'polypeptide(L)'
;HSSPTIFAIKDIGEPEGETLAVGYRYSRLARLLGLRKEIPMAGVTIFSSADKERPSRIYKELPKPKFYLVQLGQEAKIKTLSLIELLRSHRIPVHHFIGKDKLATQLSNAENLRVSHLIIIGQKEALDNTATVRNMSTRAQDTVSMLDLPRYLKHISL
;
A
#
# COMPACT_ATOMS: atom_id res chain seq x y z
N HIS A 1 -4.30 -15.98 27.62
CA HIS A 1 -4.46 -16.74 26.39
C HIS A 1 -3.93 -15.90 25.24
N SER A 2 -2.77 -16.29 24.69
CA SER A 2 -2.27 -15.68 23.46
C SER A 2 -3.20 -16.10 22.33
N SER A 3 -3.72 -15.16 21.59
CA SER A 3 -4.43 -15.49 20.37
C SER A 3 -3.47 -16.11 19.37
N PRO A 4 -3.86 -17.23 18.81
CA PRO A 4 -2.99 -18.06 17.99
C PRO A 4 -2.67 -17.42 16.64
N THR A 5 -1.93 -18.15 15.84
CA THR A 5 -1.71 -17.96 14.41
C THR A 5 -2.99 -17.48 13.72
N ILE A 6 -2.86 -16.44 12.92
CA ILE A 6 -3.98 -15.88 12.16
C ILE A 6 -4.07 -16.54 10.80
N PHE A 7 -2.93 -16.81 10.15
CA PHE A 7 -2.88 -17.46 8.84
C PHE A 7 -1.54 -18.17 8.62
N ALA A 8 -1.56 -19.13 7.71
CA ALA A 8 -0.38 -19.72 7.13
C ALA A 8 -0.53 -19.72 5.60
N ILE A 9 0.55 -19.42 4.91
CA ILE A 9 0.64 -19.52 3.45
C ILE A 9 1.46 -20.76 3.15
N LYS A 10 0.88 -21.65 2.35
CA LYS A 10 1.54 -22.89 1.93
C LYS A 10 1.70 -22.92 0.41
N ASP A 11 2.71 -23.62 -0.06
CA ASP A 11 2.82 -23.93 -1.48
C ASP A 11 1.72 -24.93 -1.87
N ILE A 12 1.04 -24.67 -3.00
CA ILE A 12 -0.06 -25.52 -3.49
C ILE A 12 0.46 -26.68 -4.37
N GLY A 13 1.76 -26.66 -4.70
CA GLY A 13 2.35 -27.62 -5.62
C GLY A 13 2.50 -29.06 -5.10
N GLU A 14 2.32 -29.32 -3.78
CA GLU A 14 2.43 -30.64 -3.17
C GLU A 14 1.31 -30.91 -2.17
N PRO A 15 0.87 -32.17 -1.95
CA PRO A 15 -0.22 -32.54 -1.03
C PRO A 15 0.00 -32.09 0.43
N GLU A 16 1.25 -32.00 0.86
CA GLU A 16 1.67 -31.46 2.17
C GLU A 16 2.52 -30.19 1.98
N GLY A 17 2.06 -29.27 1.13
CA GLY A 17 2.79 -28.09 0.72
C GLY A 17 3.60 -27.40 1.82
N GLU A 18 4.85 -27.05 1.51
CA GLU A 18 5.74 -26.37 2.42
C GLU A 18 5.14 -25.05 2.92
N THR A 19 5.26 -24.78 4.20
CA THR A 19 4.78 -23.52 4.77
C THR A 19 5.73 -22.38 4.36
N LEU A 20 5.25 -21.49 3.53
CA LEU A 20 6.01 -20.34 3.01
C LEU A 20 5.98 -19.13 3.96
N ALA A 21 4.89 -18.95 4.69
CA ALA A 21 4.79 -17.87 5.66
C ALA A 21 3.76 -18.18 6.74
N VAL A 22 3.97 -17.60 7.92
CA VAL A 22 3.05 -17.69 9.05
C VAL A 22 2.81 -16.32 9.65
N GLY A 23 1.55 -15.96 9.80
CA GLY A 23 1.11 -14.70 10.41
C GLY A 23 0.64 -14.90 11.84
N TYR A 24 1.02 -13.97 12.71
CA TYR A 24 0.68 -13.98 14.13
C TYR A 24 0.09 -12.65 14.56
N ARG A 25 -0.76 -12.71 15.59
CA ARG A 25 -1.19 -11.56 16.35
C ARG A 25 -0.63 -11.65 17.76
N TYR A 26 0.00 -10.59 18.25
CA TYR A 26 0.59 -10.55 19.59
C TYR A 26 0.34 -9.20 20.27
N SER A 27 -0.84 -9.08 20.86
CA SER A 27 -1.24 -7.86 21.58
C SER A 27 -0.52 -7.71 22.93
N ARG A 28 -0.02 -8.81 23.49
CA ARG A 28 0.60 -8.84 24.82
C ARG A 28 2.09 -8.57 24.84
N LEU A 29 2.76 -8.55 23.69
CA LEU A 29 4.22 -8.37 23.62
C LEU A 29 4.65 -7.06 24.28
N ALA A 30 3.89 -5.99 24.08
CA ALA A 30 4.17 -4.70 24.68
C ALA A 30 4.21 -4.78 26.23
N ARG A 31 3.30 -5.51 26.85
CA ARG A 31 3.31 -5.75 28.31
C ARG A 31 4.50 -6.58 28.77
N LEU A 32 4.85 -7.62 28.02
CA LEU A 32 6.02 -8.45 28.32
C LEU A 32 7.32 -7.64 28.24
N LEU A 33 7.37 -6.61 27.41
CA LEU A 33 8.48 -5.68 27.29
C LEU A 33 8.42 -4.50 28.29
N GLY A 34 7.50 -4.57 29.29
CA GLY A 34 7.42 -3.57 30.36
C GLY A 34 6.53 -2.36 30.08
N LEU A 35 5.84 -2.32 28.96
CA LEU A 35 4.89 -1.24 28.67
C LEU A 35 3.58 -1.43 29.45
N ARG A 36 3.00 -0.32 29.94
CA ARG A 36 1.76 -0.36 30.73
C ARG A 36 0.49 -0.67 29.92
N LYS A 37 0.57 -0.56 28.58
CA LYS A 37 -0.58 -0.75 27.69
C LYS A 37 -0.38 -1.94 26.78
N GLU A 38 -1.45 -2.64 26.47
CA GLU A 38 -1.48 -3.59 25.37
C GLU A 38 -1.49 -2.81 24.06
N ILE A 39 -0.61 -3.18 23.14
CA ILE A 39 -0.55 -2.60 21.81
C ILE A 39 -0.89 -3.71 20.83
N PRO A 40 -1.98 -3.59 20.05
CA PRO A 40 -2.29 -4.54 18.99
C PRO A 40 -1.16 -4.60 17.98
N MET A 41 -0.53 -5.76 17.87
CA MET A 41 0.54 -5.99 16.90
C MET A 41 0.25 -7.25 16.10
N ALA A 42 0.62 -7.22 14.84
CA ALA A 42 0.64 -8.37 13.95
C ALA A 42 1.97 -8.43 13.22
N GLY A 43 2.41 -9.61 12.92
CA GLY A 43 3.62 -9.83 12.16
C GLY A 43 3.52 -11.07 11.30
N VAL A 44 4.42 -11.19 10.36
CA VAL A 44 4.55 -12.34 9.48
C VAL A 44 6.00 -12.79 9.47
N THR A 45 6.20 -14.09 9.59
CA THR A 45 7.48 -14.75 9.33
C THR A 45 7.39 -15.39 7.95
N ILE A 46 8.32 -15.05 7.06
CA ILE A 46 8.42 -15.63 5.73
C ILE A 46 9.64 -16.56 5.73
N PHE A 47 9.41 -17.80 5.35
CA PHE A 47 10.49 -18.78 5.18
C PHE A 47 11.02 -18.67 3.75
N SER A 48 12.32 -18.48 3.61
CA SER A 48 12.97 -18.51 2.31
C SER A 48 14.04 -19.61 2.34
N SER A 49 13.98 -20.51 1.38
CA SER A 49 15.08 -21.47 1.19
C SER A 49 16.30 -20.69 0.67
N ALA A 50 17.37 -20.68 1.47
CA ALA A 50 18.60 -19.94 1.18
C ALA A 50 19.48 -20.62 0.12
N ASP A 51 19.10 -21.79 -0.38
CA ASP A 51 19.96 -22.67 -1.18
C ASP A 51 20.11 -22.31 -2.67
N LYS A 52 19.53 -21.21 -3.11
CA LYS A 52 19.86 -20.72 -4.44
C LYS A 52 20.67 -19.44 -4.27
N GLU A 53 21.97 -19.53 -4.58
CA GLU A 53 22.79 -18.34 -4.85
C GLU A 53 22.02 -17.42 -5.78
N ARG A 54 21.26 -16.52 -5.20
CA ARG A 54 20.69 -15.45 -5.98
C ARG A 54 21.86 -14.54 -6.33
N PRO A 55 22.15 -14.36 -7.62
CA PRO A 55 23.12 -13.35 -8.00
C PRO A 55 22.71 -12.07 -7.25
N SER A 56 23.68 -11.45 -6.59
CA SER A 56 23.45 -10.20 -5.86
C SER A 56 22.70 -9.28 -6.82
N ARG A 57 21.39 -9.15 -6.62
CA ARG A 57 20.61 -8.19 -7.40
C ARG A 57 21.18 -6.85 -6.99
N ILE A 58 22.01 -6.30 -7.88
CA ILE A 58 22.31 -4.88 -7.83
C ILE A 58 20.95 -4.21 -7.63
N TYR A 59 20.74 -3.60 -6.47
CA TYR A 59 19.52 -2.87 -6.19
C TYR A 59 19.41 -1.78 -7.25
N LYS A 60 18.73 -2.10 -8.34
CA LYS A 60 18.42 -1.11 -9.33
C LYS A 60 17.52 -0.13 -8.63
N GLU A 61 17.97 1.11 -8.44
CA GLU A 61 17.10 2.14 -7.88
C GLU A 61 15.81 2.13 -8.67
N LEU A 62 14.73 1.76 -8.00
CA LEU A 62 13.42 1.82 -8.63
C LEU A 62 13.13 3.27 -8.98
N PRO A 63 12.66 3.56 -10.20
CA PRO A 63 12.32 4.92 -10.56
C PRO A 63 11.33 5.47 -9.54
N LYS A 64 11.61 6.68 -9.05
CA LYS A 64 10.74 7.33 -8.04
C LYS A 64 9.34 7.44 -8.63
N PRO A 65 8.30 6.96 -7.91
CA PRO A 65 6.94 7.06 -8.39
C PRO A 65 6.56 8.52 -8.65
N LYS A 66 5.92 8.77 -9.79
CA LYS A 66 5.41 10.10 -10.17
C LYS A 66 4.13 10.48 -9.42
N PHE A 67 3.48 9.51 -8.81
CA PHE A 67 2.14 9.62 -8.22
C PHE A 67 2.17 9.36 -6.71
N TYR A 68 1.37 10.14 -5.98
CA TYR A 68 1.10 9.91 -4.56
C TYR A 68 -0.41 9.78 -4.35
N LEU A 69 -0.83 8.75 -3.63
CA LEU A 69 -2.23 8.48 -3.36
C LEU A 69 -2.60 9.02 -1.99
N VAL A 70 -3.60 9.92 -1.98
CA VAL A 70 -4.17 10.58 -0.80
C VAL A 70 -5.55 9.99 -0.55
N GLN A 71 -5.82 9.58 0.67
CA GLN A 71 -7.13 9.07 1.07
C GLN A 71 -7.68 9.83 2.28
N LEU A 72 -8.98 10.09 2.29
CA LEU A 72 -9.67 10.82 3.34
C LEU A 72 -10.91 10.05 3.79
N GLY A 73 -10.83 9.49 5.00
CA GLY A 73 -11.93 8.73 5.60
C GLY A 73 -11.84 7.22 5.35
N GLN A 74 -12.68 6.48 6.07
CA GLN A 74 -12.62 5.00 6.10
C GLN A 74 -13.00 4.37 4.76
N GLU A 75 -14.05 4.86 4.11
CA GLU A 75 -14.49 4.37 2.81
C GLU A 75 -13.41 4.55 1.74
N ALA A 76 -12.77 5.73 1.74
CA ALA A 76 -11.65 6.02 0.86
C ALA A 76 -10.48 5.05 1.07
N LYS A 77 -10.17 4.67 2.31
CA LYS A 77 -9.11 3.70 2.61
C LYS A 77 -9.40 2.32 2.00
N ILE A 78 -10.63 1.84 2.13
CA ILE A 78 -11.04 0.55 1.56
C ILE A 78 -10.92 0.58 0.04
N LYS A 79 -11.45 1.62 -0.59
CA LYS A 79 -11.36 1.80 -2.05
C LYS A 79 -9.91 1.93 -2.53
N THR A 80 -9.07 2.59 -1.74
CA THR A 80 -7.64 2.73 -2.03
C THR A 80 -6.92 1.39 -2.16
N LEU A 81 -7.25 0.40 -1.33
CA LEU A 81 -6.63 -0.93 -1.42
C LEU A 81 -6.90 -1.58 -2.78
N SER A 82 -8.15 -1.57 -3.23
CA SER A 82 -8.51 -2.09 -4.54
C SER A 82 -7.86 -1.30 -5.68
N LEU A 83 -7.77 0.02 -5.53
CA LEU A 83 -7.12 0.88 -6.52
C LEU A 83 -5.61 0.63 -6.61
N ILE A 84 -4.92 0.43 -5.49
CA ILE A 84 -3.50 0.08 -5.48
C ILE A 84 -3.26 -1.20 -6.26
N GLU A 85 -4.09 -2.23 -6.06
CA GLU A 85 -3.96 -3.49 -6.80
C GLU A 85 -4.23 -3.30 -8.30
N LEU A 86 -5.22 -2.50 -8.67
CA LEU A 86 -5.48 -2.14 -10.06
C LEU A 86 -4.29 -1.42 -10.70
N LEU A 87 -3.70 -0.44 -10.02
CA LEU A 87 -2.54 0.30 -10.54
C LEU A 87 -1.31 -0.59 -10.65
N ARG A 88 -1.12 -1.49 -9.68
CA ARG A 88 -0.04 -2.47 -9.67
C ARG A 88 -0.14 -3.44 -10.84
N SER A 89 -1.33 -3.98 -11.13
CA SER A 89 -1.56 -4.87 -12.28
C SER A 89 -1.22 -4.18 -13.61
N HIS A 90 -1.42 -2.86 -13.69
CA HIS A 90 -1.07 -2.03 -14.84
C HIS A 90 0.38 -1.50 -14.81
N ARG A 91 1.21 -1.93 -13.82
CA ARG A 91 2.61 -1.51 -13.63
C ARG A 91 2.79 -0.01 -13.43
N ILE A 92 1.84 0.63 -12.76
CA ILE A 92 1.91 2.05 -12.42
C ILE A 92 2.34 2.17 -10.94
N PRO A 93 3.59 2.59 -10.67
CA PRO A 93 4.06 2.74 -9.31
C PRO A 93 3.44 3.98 -8.66
N VAL A 94 2.92 3.81 -7.46
CA VAL A 94 2.36 4.90 -6.65
C VAL A 94 2.95 4.87 -5.24
N HIS A 95 3.22 6.03 -4.68
CA HIS A 95 3.43 6.16 -3.25
C HIS A 95 2.08 6.20 -2.53
N HIS A 96 1.99 5.54 -1.41
CA HIS A 96 0.80 5.59 -0.55
C HIS A 96 1.18 5.39 0.92
N PHE A 97 0.36 5.91 1.80
CA PHE A 97 0.51 5.67 3.23
C PHE A 97 -0.88 5.59 3.89
N ILE A 98 -1.28 4.40 4.26
CA ILE A 98 -2.66 4.13 4.76
C ILE A 98 -2.84 4.50 6.25
N GLY A 99 -1.75 4.72 6.98
CA GLY A 99 -1.77 4.86 8.44
C GLY A 99 -2.22 6.22 9.00
N LYS A 100 -2.27 7.29 8.20
CA LYS A 100 -2.61 8.65 8.68
C LYS A 100 -3.71 9.28 7.83
N ASP A 101 -4.71 9.87 8.51
CA ASP A 101 -5.89 10.46 7.88
C ASP A 101 -5.78 11.96 7.62
N LYS A 102 -4.80 12.64 8.22
CA LYS A 102 -4.68 14.08 8.09
C LYS A 102 -4.18 14.46 6.70
N LEU A 103 -5.02 15.17 5.95
CA LEU A 103 -4.69 15.67 4.60
C LEU A 103 -3.36 16.42 4.56
N ALA A 104 -3.15 17.35 5.50
CA ALA A 104 -1.93 18.14 5.56
C ALA A 104 -0.64 17.28 5.63
N THR A 105 -0.68 16.18 6.40
CA THR A 105 0.47 15.26 6.50
C THR A 105 0.71 14.52 5.20
N GLN A 106 -0.35 14.08 4.53
CA GLN A 106 -0.24 13.37 3.25
C GLN A 106 0.28 14.30 2.15
N LEU A 107 -0.18 15.56 2.12
CA LEU A 107 0.31 16.58 1.19
C LEU A 107 1.79 16.89 1.42
N SER A 108 2.20 17.11 2.67
CA SER A 108 3.61 17.35 3.01
C SER A 108 4.51 16.17 2.59
N ASN A 109 4.05 14.93 2.78
CA ASN A 109 4.78 13.76 2.32
C ASN A 109 4.93 13.74 0.78
N ALA A 110 3.87 14.07 0.06
CA ALA A 110 3.90 14.13 -1.40
C ALA A 110 4.85 15.23 -1.92
N GLU A 111 4.87 16.39 -1.27
CA GLU A 111 5.81 17.48 -1.56
C GLU A 111 7.27 17.06 -1.31
N ASN A 112 7.55 16.43 -0.17
CA ASN A 112 8.88 15.92 0.17
C ASN A 112 9.37 14.87 -0.85
N LEU A 113 8.47 14.04 -1.35
CA LEU A 113 8.77 13.04 -2.37
C LEU A 113 8.86 13.63 -3.78
N ARG A 114 8.49 14.90 -3.95
CA ARG A 114 8.49 15.62 -5.24
C ARG A 114 7.73 14.87 -6.33
N VAL A 115 6.57 14.31 -5.98
CA VAL A 115 5.71 13.66 -6.97
C VAL A 115 5.11 14.68 -7.92
N SER A 116 4.82 14.29 -9.16
CA SER A 116 4.22 15.17 -10.15
C SER A 116 2.72 15.34 -9.97
N HIS A 117 2.04 14.30 -9.49
CA HIS A 117 0.59 14.30 -9.35
C HIS A 117 0.13 13.63 -8.06
N LEU A 118 -1.00 14.09 -7.53
CA LEU A 118 -1.76 13.45 -6.47
C LEU A 118 -2.94 12.71 -7.07
N ILE A 119 -3.23 11.54 -6.52
CA ILE A 119 -4.49 10.82 -6.75
C ILE A 119 -5.25 10.92 -5.44
N ILE A 120 -6.35 11.65 -5.41
CA ILE A 120 -7.11 11.95 -4.21
C ILE A 120 -8.41 11.16 -4.21
N ILE A 121 -8.65 10.44 -3.14
CA ILE A 121 -9.90 9.72 -2.88
C ILE A 121 -10.46 10.24 -1.57
N GLY A 122 -11.52 11.00 -1.63
CA GLY A 122 -12.34 11.39 -0.49
C GLY A 122 -13.58 10.52 -0.38
N GLN A 123 -14.48 10.89 0.51
CA GLN A 123 -15.74 10.17 0.70
C GLN A 123 -16.62 10.19 -0.55
N LYS A 124 -16.69 11.32 -1.25
CA LYS A 124 -17.45 11.47 -2.49
C LYS A 124 -16.88 10.59 -3.59
N GLU A 125 -15.56 10.67 -3.83
CA GLU A 125 -14.88 9.88 -4.84
C GLU A 125 -15.03 8.38 -4.58
N ALA A 126 -14.99 7.96 -3.31
CA ALA A 126 -15.19 6.57 -2.92
C ALA A 126 -16.61 6.07 -3.25
N LEU A 127 -17.64 6.90 -3.06
CA LEU A 127 -19.03 6.57 -3.39
C LEU A 127 -19.25 6.55 -4.90
N ASP A 128 -18.71 7.53 -5.61
CA ASP A 128 -18.91 7.71 -7.05
C ASP A 128 -17.98 6.80 -7.90
N ASN A 129 -17.09 6.00 -7.26
CA ASN A 129 -16.03 5.21 -7.92
C ASN A 129 -15.15 6.05 -8.83
N THR A 130 -14.80 7.25 -8.41
CA THR A 130 -13.92 8.17 -9.12
C THR A 130 -12.67 8.46 -8.28
N ALA A 131 -11.70 9.11 -8.87
CA ALA A 131 -10.54 9.68 -8.21
C ALA A 131 -10.26 11.07 -8.79
N THR A 132 -9.87 12.02 -7.95
CA THR A 132 -9.41 13.33 -8.39
C THR A 132 -7.90 13.29 -8.59
N VAL A 133 -7.44 13.52 -9.82
CA VAL A 133 -6.02 13.63 -10.15
C VAL A 133 -5.63 15.10 -10.19
N ARG A 134 -4.67 15.48 -9.35
CA ARG A 134 -4.19 16.86 -9.24
C ARG A 134 -2.73 16.97 -9.65
N ASN A 135 -2.43 17.83 -10.60
CA ASN A 135 -1.07 18.20 -10.96
C ASN A 135 -0.47 19.11 -9.86
N MET A 136 0.73 18.77 -9.37
CA MET A 136 1.38 19.52 -8.28
C MET A 136 1.91 20.88 -8.72
N SER A 137 2.30 21.03 -9.99
CA SER A 137 2.88 22.26 -10.54
C SER A 137 1.78 23.26 -10.94
N THR A 138 0.82 22.82 -11.77
CA THR A 138 -0.23 23.69 -12.32
C THR A 138 -1.44 23.82 -11.40
N ARG A 139 -1.59 22.88 -10.42
CA ARG A 139 -2.76 22.72 -9.55
C ARG A 139 -4.04 22.37 -10.30
N ALA A 140 -3.97 22.10 -11.60
CA ALA A 140 -5.11 21.60 -12.37
C ALA A 140 -5.59 20.26 -11.79
N GLN A 141 -6.89 20.02 -11.85
CA GLN A 141 -7.53 18.84 -11.31
C GLN A 141 -8.52 18.27 -12.32
N ASP A 142 -8.47 16.94 -12.47
CA ASP A 142 -9.39 16.19 -13.28
C ASP A 142 -10.03 15.10 -12.44
N THR A 143 -11.32 14.88 -12.62
CA THR A 143 -12.02 13.74 -11.99
C THR A 143 -12.13 12.61 -13.00
N VAL A 144 -11.62 11.43 -12.63
CA VAL A 144 -11.50 10.28 -13.52
C VAL A 144 -12.15 9.08 -12.85
N SER A 145 -12.87 8.25 -13.62
CA SER A 145 -13.36 6.96 -13.14
C SER A 145 -12.19 6.09 -12.67
N MET A 146 -12.35 5.35 -11.57
CA MET A 146 -11.30 4.44 -11.09
C MET A 146 -10.91 3.38 -12.12
N LEU A 147 -11.84 2.95 -12.97
CA LEU A 147 -11.57 1.98 -14.03
C LEU A 147 -10.68 2.56 -15.14
N ASP A 148 -10.87 3.84 -15.47
CA ASP A 148 -10.11 4.52 -16.52
C ASP A 148 -8.80 5.12 -16.02
N LEU A 149 -8.65 5.19 -14.71
CA LEU A 149 -7.49 5.83 -14.07
C LEU A 149 -6.15 5.27 -14.56
N PRO A 150 -5.94 3.96 -14.73
CA PRO A 150 -4.67 3.45 -15.25
C PRO A 150 -4.33 3.98 -16.64
N ARG A 151 -5.31 4.08 -17.51
CA ARG A 151 -5.13 4.63 -18.86
C ARG A 151 -4.80 6.12 -18.80
N TYR A 152 -5.53 6.87 -18.00
CA TYR A 152 -5.32 8.30 -17.79
C TYR A 152 -3.90 8.58 -17.26
N LEU A 153 -3.48 7.87 -16.19
CA LEU A 153 -2.16 8.05 -15.58
C LEU A 153 -1.00 7.72 -16.53
N LYS A 154 -1.16 6.72 -17.37
CA LYS A 154 -0.16 6.41 -18.42
C LYS A 154 -0.04 7.56 -19.41
N HIS A 155 -1.14 8.16 -19.80
CA HIS A 155 -1.14 9.29 -20.74
C HIS A 155 -0.40 10.52 -20.20
N ILE A 156 -0.65 10.88 -18.92
CA ILE A 156 0.01 12.04 -18.30
C ILE A 156 1.43 11.76 -17.79
N SER A 157 1.89 10.52 -17.88
CA SER A 157 3.25 10.11 -17.47
C SER A 157 4.29 10.24 -18.58
N LEU A 158 3.82 10.42 -19.80
CA LEU A 158 4.67 10.60 -20.97
C LEU A 158 5.29 11.99 -20.96
#